data_fe3f28fe535faf0cb1862e3adcf9c8c0
#
_entry.id   fe3f28fe535faf0cb1862e3adcf9c8c0
#
_cell.length_a   1.000
_cell.length_b   1.000
_cell.length_c   1.000
_cell.angle_alpha   90.00
_cell.angle_beta   90.00
_cell.angle_gamma   90.00
#
_symmetry.space_group_name_H-M   'P 1'
#
loop_
_entity.id
_entity.type
_entity.pdbx_description
1 polymer ?
#
loop_
_entity_poly.entity_id
_entity_poly.type
_entity_poly.pdbx_seq_one_letter_code
_entity_poly.pdbx_strand_id
1 'polypeptide(L)'
;MPSTASPFSIPNVRLFIAFRVLFNARFYYPVFTILFLDYGLTLEQFALLNTVWAMVIVLAEVPSGALADILGRKYLLVGTAVIMTAEMCLLAFVPLGNPTLIFAVFLVNRVLSGLAEAMASGADEAIAYDSLLAEGRAEDWPRVLSVQMLLRSIASVVTMTAGALIYDPNVVNRLLHLLGSATVVDQQVTMRFPIYLTLVLAVLATACALAMREKRSASHGNHLATARAALGKILQAGKWLARSPFALAIILFGTLYDHVLRMIVTLTSQYFRAIELPEASFGLIGSAISLVGLAAPKVAEWMVAKNTPLANMWWVSGLSLLALAGLSPFFPYYGLLPMGLVFMVMMLVSFFTSHYLNMVTESHQRATVLSFKGLAFNLAYGLIGVFFATAIAELRHGGLAEDLAFREVIGYFPWYALAGILLTFLFCWYRLRESGDRARVGQRG
;
A
#
# COMPACT_ATOMS: atom_id res chain seq x y z
N MET A 1 0.94 2.34 42.49
CA MET A 1 0.38 3.60 41.91
C MET A 1 0.78 3.62 40.45
N PRO A 2 -0.12 3.80 39.48
CA PRO A 2 0.29 3.97 38.10
C PRO A 2 1.17 5.22 38.02
N SER A 3 2.33 5.10 37.36
CA SER A 3 3.26 6.21 37.20
C SER A 3 2.56 7.33 36.40
N THR A 4 2.57 8.56 36.93
CA THR A 4 2.01 9.78 36.30
C THR A 4 2.82 10.19 35.04
N ALA A 5 3.88 9.50 34.69
CA ALA A 5 4.71 9.77 33.53
C ALA A 5 3.97 9.45 32.23
N SER A 6 4.13 10.27 31.19
CA SER A 6 3.54 10.03 29.86
C SER A 6 4.13 8.77 29.20
N PRO A 7 3.39 7.94 28.39
CA PRO A 7 3.97 6.84 27.62
C PRO A 7 5.07 7.30 26.68
N PHE A 8 5.05 8.56 26.28
CA PHE A 8 6.06 9.19 25.44
C PHE A 8 7.36 9.52 26.16
N SER A 9 7.48 9.29 27.48
CA SER A 9 8.76 9.36 28.21
C SER A 9 9.65 8.16 27.86
N ILE A 10 9.09 7.03 27.40
CA ILE A 10 9.80 5.81 27.02
C ILE A 10 10.52 6.04 25.69
N PRO A 11 11.87 5.94 25.64
CA PRO A 11 12.64 6.23 24.44
C PRO A 11 12.21 5.40 23.22
N ASN A 12 11.98 4.08 23.38
CA ASN A 12 11.56 3.22 22.28
C ASN A 12 10.19 3.60 21.70
N VAL A 13 9.26 4.13 22.51
CA VAL A 13 7.95 4.59 22.03
C VAL A 13 8.12 5.80 21.10
N ARG A 14 8.96 6.76 21.48
CA ARG A 14 9.28 7.93 20.64
C ARG A 14 10.00 7.52 19.36
N LEU A 15 10.96 6.63 19.47
CA LEU A 15 11.72 6.14 18.31
C LEU A 15 10.85 5.33 17.35
N PHE A 16 9.91 4.53 17.87
CA PHE A 16 8.90 3.84 17.07
C PHE A 16 8.06 4.83 16.25
N ILE A 17 7.51 5.86 16.92
CA ILE A 17 6.70 6.87 16.23
C ILE A 17 7.53 7.58 15.16
N ALA A 18 8.75 8.02 15.50
CA ALA A 18 9.65 8.68 14.57
C ALA A 18 10.01 7.77 13.38
N PHE A 19 10.40 6.52 13.64
CA PHE A 19 10.69 5.54 12.60
C PHE A 19 9.50 5.33 11.65
N ARG A 20 8.30 5.08 12.20
CA ARG A 20 7.07 4.88 11.42
C ARG A 20 6.74 6.08 10.53
N VAL A 21 6.89 7.29 11.07
CA VAL A 21 6.66 8.53 10.32
C VAL A 21 7.69 8.66 9.19
N LEU A 22 8.99 8.55 9.50
CA LEU A 22 10.08 8.70 8.53
C LEU A 22 10.08 7.60 7.46
N PHE A 23 9.80 6.36 7.83
CA PHE A 23 9.75 5.22 6.91
C PHE A 23 8.59 5.31 5.92
N ASN A 24 7.42 5.83 6.35
CA ASN A 24 6.24 5.93 5.49
C ASN A 24 6.15 7.26 4.74
N ALA A 25 6.88 8.30 5.15
CA ALA A 25 6.89 9.59 4.48
C ALA A 25 7.76 9.51 3.21
N ARG A 26 7.12 9.57 2.04
CA ARG A 26 7.79 9.47 0.74
C ARG A 26 7.41 10.66 -0.12
N PHE A 27 8.35 11.54 -0.41
CA PHE A 27 8.10 12.73 -1.21
C PHE A 27 7.74 12.40 -2.67
N TYR A 28 8.12 11.26 -3.20
CA TYR A 28 7.83 10.86 -4.58
C TYR A 28 6.48 10.16 -4.77
N TYR A 29 5.73 9.84 -3.71
CA TYR A 29 4.44 9.14 -3.85
C TYR A 29 3.41 9.87 -4.72
N PRO A 30 3.24 11.21 -4.66
CA PRO A 30 2.26 11.90 -5.50
C PRO A 30 2.57 11.81 -6.99
N VAL A 31 3.83 11.57 -7.34
CA VAL A 31 4.33 11.47 -8.72
C VAL A 31 4.83 10.06 -9.07
N PHE A 32 4.43 9.05 -8.32
CA PHE A 32 5.03 7.71 -8.32
C PHE A 32 5.15 7.10 -9.71
N THR A 33 4.06 7.04 -10.50
CA THR A 33 4.10 6.42 -11.84
C THR A 33 4.89 7.29 -12.82
N ILE A 34 4.58 8.60 -12.87
CA ILE A 34 5.25 9.49 -13.81
C ILE A 34 6.74 9.62 -13.55
N LEU A 35 7.19 9.47 -12.30
CA LEU A 35 8.60 9.41 -11.96
C LEU A 35 9.33 8.28 -12.72
N PHE A 36 8.76 7.09 -12.77
CA PHE A 36 9.33 5.96 -13.53
C PHE A 36 9.38 6.26 -15.02
N LEU A 37 8.32 6.85 -15.56
CA LEU A 37 8.22 7.21 -16.99
C LEU A 37 9.23 8.30 -17.35
N ASP A 38 9.40 9.31 -16.50
CA ASP A 38 10.34 10.42 -16.71
C ASP A 38 11.82 9.97 -16.60
N TYR A 39 12.10 8.82 -15.92
CA TYR A 39 13.38 8.13 -16.01
C TYR A 39 13.57 7.38 -17.32
N GLY A 40 12.53 7.24 -18.16
CA GLY A 40 12.56 6.57 -19.46
C GLY A 40 12.07 5.11 -19.44
N LEU A 41 11.39 4.70 -18.38
CA LEU A 41 10.69 3.41 -18.33
C LEU A 41 9.34 3.51 -19.03
N THR A 42 8.86 2.40 -19.58
CA THR A 42 7.54 2.32 -20.18
C THR A 42 6.48 1.89 -19.16
N LEU A 43 5.19 2.08 -19.46
CA LEU A 43 4.09 1.67 -18.58
C LEU A 43 4.06 0.18 -18.32
N GLU A 44 4.36 -0.67 -19.32
CA GLU A 44 4.46 -2.12 -19.13
C GLU A 44 5.63 -2.47 -18.21
N GLN A 45 6.79 -1.81 -18.35
CA GLN A 45 7.93 -2.02 -17.45
C GLN A 45 7.57 -1.59 -16.02
N PHE A 46 6.90 -0.45 -15.85
CA PHE A 46 6.41 0.01 -14.56
C PHE A 46 5.48 -1.03 -13.89
N ALA A 47 4.52 -1.58 -14.64
CA ALA A 47 3.60 -2.58 -14.11
C ALA A 47 4.31 -3.88 -13.73
N LEU A 48 5.24 -4.37 -14.55
CA LEU A 48 6.05 -5.55 -14.26
C LEU A 48 6.92 -5.35 -13.02
N LEU A 49 7.54 -4.18 -12.87
CA LEU A 49 8.34 -3.83 -11.70
C LEU A 49 7.51 -3.84 -10.40
N ASN A 50 6.27 -3.35 -10.45
CA ASN A 50 5.35 -3.43 -9.30
C ASN A 50 4.84 -4.86 -9.04
N THR A 51 4.71 -5.69 -10.09
CA THR A 51 4.47 -7.12 -9.95
C THR A 51 5.61 -7.81 -9.20
N VAL A 52 6.86 -7.53 -9.58
CA VAL A 52 8.05 -8.04 -8.86
C VAL A 52 8.02 -7.63 -7.39
N TRP A 53 7.74 -6.36 -7.11
CA TRP A 53 7.60 -5.85 -5.73
C TRP A 53 6.56 -6.64 -4.93
N ALA A 54 5.37 -6.88 -5.48
CA ALA A 54 4.30 -7.64 -4.84
C ALA A 54 4.70 -9.11 -4.60
N MET A 55 5.36 -9.74 -5.57
CA MET A 55 5.85 -11.12 -5.44
C MET A 55 6.94 -11.25 -4.38
N VAL A 56 7.85 -10.28 -4.29
CA VAL A 56 8.89 -10.24 -3.23
C VAL A 56 8.24 -10.17 -1.85
N ILE A 57 7.20 -9.34 -1.66
CA ILE A 57 6.46 -9.29 -0.39
C ILE A 57 5.88 -10.66 -0.06
N VAL A 58 5.16 -11.29 -1.02
CA VAL A 58 4.56 -12.63 -0.82
C VAL A 58 5.60 -13.66 -0.39
N LEU A 59 6.77 -13.65 -1.01
CA LEU A 59 7.84 -14.61 -0.74
C LEU A 59 8.60 -14.30 0.57
N ALA A 60 8.74 -13.01 0.92
CA ALA A 60 9.54 -12.57 2.03
C ALA A 60 8.77 -12.45 3.37
N GLU A 61 7.44 -12.35 3.36
CA GLU A 61 6.63 -12.10 4.56
C GLU A 61 6.81 -13.19 5.63
N VAL A 62 6.79 -14.46 5.24
CA VAL A 62 7.00 -15.59 6.19
C VAL A 62 8.46 -15.70 6.64
N PRO A 63 9.46 -15.66 5.74
CA PRO A 63 10.87 -15.65 6.14
C PRO A 63 11.25 -14.47 7.03
N SER A 64 10.70 -13.27 6.80
CA SER A 64 11.01 -12.08 7.60
C SER A 64 10.55 -12.23 9.06
N GLY A 65 9.38 -12.82 9.29
CA GLY A 65 8.91 -13.14 10.64
C GLY A 65 9.84 -14.10 11.38
N ALA A 66 10.27 -15.17 10.71
CA ALA A 66 11.25 -16.10 11.27
C ALA A 66 12.62 -15.41 11.53
N LEU A 67 13.03 -14.51 10.65
CA LEU A 67 14.26 -13.74 10.80
C LEU A 67 14.19 -12.78 12.00
N ALA A 68 13.03 -12.20 12.29
CA ALA A 68 12.79 -11.39 13.48
C ALA A 68 13.04 -12.18 14.78
N ASP A 69 12.62 -13.44 14.81
CA ASP A 69 12.81 -14.32 15.95
C ASP A 69 14.28 -14.75 16.14
N ILE A 70 15.06 -14.82 15.03
CA ILE A 70 16.48 -15.23 15.03
C ILE A 70 17.40 -14.07 15.40
N LEU A 71 17.30 -12.99 14.62
CA LEU A 71 18.22 -11.85 14.74
C LEU A 71 17.80 -10.89 15.84
N GLY A 72 16.51 -10.87 16.18
CA GLY A 72 15.88 -9.86 16.99
C GLY A 72 15.24 -8.76 16.13
N ARG A 73 14.16 -8.19 16.64
CA ARG A 73 13.34 -7.19 15.93
C ARG A 73 14.10 -5.92 15.63
N LYS A 74 14.99 -5.48 16.54
CA LYS A 74 15.85 -4.31 16.32
C LYS A 74 16.71 -4.46 15.07
N TYR A 75 17.39 -5.60 14.92
CA TYR A 75 18.28 -5.82 13.77
C TYR A 75 17.49 -5.90 12.47
N LEU A 76 16.26 -6.43 12.52
CA LEU A 76 15.37 -6.46 11.38
C LEU A 76 14.99 -5.03 10.96
N LEU A 77 14.64 -4.16 11.91
CA LEU A 77 14.33 -2.74 11.61
C LEU A 77 15.52 -1.95 11.11
N VAL A 78 16.70 -2.21 11.65
CA VAL A 78 17.94 -1.61 11.13
C VAL A 78 18.17 -2.07 9.69
N GLY A 79 18.04 -3.37 9.41
CA GLY A 79 18.14 -3.92 8.06
C GLY A 79 17.13 -3.29 7.10
N THR A 80 15.87 -3.17 7.51
CA THR A 80 14.80 -2.48 6.76
C THR A 80 15.19 -1.05 6.39
N ALA A 81 15.66 -0.26 7.36
CA ALA A 81 16.04 1.14 7.14
C ALA A 81 17.29 1.28 6.26
N VAL A 82 18.27 0.40 6.42
CA VAL A 82 19.45 0.35 5.55
C VAL A 82 19.06 0.00 4.12
N ILE A 83 18.17 -0.98 3.93
CA ILE A 83 17.63 -1.33 2.60
C ILE A 83 16.90 -0.14 1.99
N MET A 84 16.06 0.57 2.77
CA MET A 84 15.39 1.79 2.30
C MET A 84 16.40 2.86 1.87
N THR A 85 17.48 3.04 2.62
CA THR A 85 18.54 3.98 2.25
C THR A 85 19.23 3.55 0.96
N ALA A 86 19.56 2.28 0.82
CA ALA A 86 20.20 1.73 -0.39
C ALA A 86 19.30 1.87 -1.62
N GLU A 87 18.00 1.54 -1.50
CA GLU A 87 17.05 1.68 -2.61
C GLU A 87 16.88 3.13 -3.07
N MET A 88 16.90 4.09 -2.13
CA MET A 88 16.84 5.51 -2.47
C MET A 88 18.14 6.00 -3.11
N CYS A 89 19.31 5.54 -2.64
CA CYS A 89 20.58 5.84 -3.30
C CYS A 89 20.62 5.35 -4.76
N LEU A 90 20.12 4.14 -5.03
CA LEU A 90 20.05 3.60 -6.39
C LEU A 90 19.25 4.52 -7.33
N LEU A 91 18.07 4.98 -6.91
CA LEU A 91 17.25 5.88 -7.72
C LEU A 91 17.84 7.29 -7.82
N ALA A 92 18.41 7.80 -6.73
CA ALA A 92 18.98 9.16 -6.67
C ALA A 92 20.15 9.35 -7.65
N PHE A 93 20.99 8.32 -7.83
CA PHE A 93 22.25 8.42 -8.54
C PHE A 93 22.34 7.61 -9.83
N VAL A 94 21.26 6.97 -10.27
CA VAL A 94 21.26 6.24 -11.55
C VAL A 94 21.53 7.21 -12.72
N PRO A 95 22.51 6.93 -13.60
CA PRO A 95 22.75 7.74 -14.81
C PRO A 95 21.58 7.59 -15.80
N LEU A 96 21.21 8.69 -16.42
CA LEU A 96 20.21 8.72 -17.49
C LEU A 96 20.82 8.32 -18.83
N GLY A 97 19.97 7.94 -19.79
CA GLY A 97 20.37 7.69 -21.17
C GLY A 97 20.68 6.21 -21.50
N ASN A 98 20.69 5.31 -20.52
CA ASN A 98 20.81 3.86 -20.75
C ASN A 98 19.57 3.13 -20.26
N PRO A 99 18.60 2.80 -21.13
CA PRO A 99 17.34 2.17 -20.73
C PRO A 99 17.53 0.83 -20.00
N THR A 100 18.48 0.01 -20.42
CA THR A 100 18.76 -1.29 -19.80
C THR A 100 19.29 -1.13 -18.37
N LEU A 101 20.20 -0.18 -18.15
CA LEU A 101 20.72 0.11 -16.82
C LEU A 101 19.63 0.68 -15.91
N ILE A 102 18.79 1.60 -16.42
CA ILE A 102 17.68 2.17 -15.67
C ILE A 102 16.71 1.07 -15.26
N PHE A 103 16.28 0.20 -16.19
CA PHE A 103 15.40 -0.93 -15.88
C PHE A 103 16.01 -1.84 -14.81
N ALA A 104 17.29 -2.20 -14.94
CA ALA A 104 17.97 -3.08 -13.98
C ALA A 104 18.04 -2.43 -12.58
N VAL A 105 18.34 -1.14 -12.48
CA VAL A 105 18.37 -0.40 -11.21
C VAL A 105 17.00 -0.33 -10.58
N PHE A 106 15.96 -0.05 -11.36
CA PHE A 106 14.59 -0.04 -10.86
C PHE A 106 14.10 -1.43 -10.46
N LEU A 107 14.54 -2.49 -11.15
CA LEU A 107 14.26 -3.87 -10.75
C LEU A 107 14.87 -4.20 -9.38
N VAL A 108 16.15 -3.86 -9.18
CA VAL A 108 16.80 -4.03 -7.87
C VAL A 108 16.10 -3.19 -6.81
N ASN A 109 15.75 -1.94 -7.11
CA ASN A 109 14.95 -1.09 -6.20
C ASN A 109 13.63 -1.76 -5.81
N ARG A 110 12.86 -2.34 -6.75
CA ARG A 110 11.58 -3.00 -6.44
C ARG A 110 11.77 -4.25 -5.57
N VAL A 111 12.83 -5.02 -5.81
CA VAL A 111 13.17 -6.17 -4.95
C VAL A 111 13.53 -5.70 -3.54
N LEU A 112 14.40 -4.71 -3.41
CA LEU A 112 14.78 -4.16 -2.11
C LEU A 112 13.59 -3.53 -1.37
N SER A 113 12.75 -2.77 -2.08
CA SER A 113 11.56 -2.15 -1.52
C SER A 113 10.55 -3.19 -1.01
N GLY A 114 10.29 -4.26 -1.78
CA GLY A 114 9.43 -5.37 -1.36
C GLY A 114 9.97 -6.11 -0.14
N LEU A 115 11.29 -6.32 -0.08
CA LEU A 115 11.95 -6.93 1.06
C LEU A 115 11.87 -6.03 2.31
N ALA A 116 12.12 -4.72 2.17
CA ALA A 116 12.00 -3.75 3.27
C ALA A 116 10.57 -3.71 3.84
N GLU A 117 9.55 -3.72 2.98
CA GLU A 117 8.14 -3.74 3.39
C GLU A 117 7.80 -5.00 4.19
N ALA A 118 8.20 -6.18 3.68
CA ALA A 118 8.00 -7.45 4.38
C ALA A 118 8.71 -7.50 5.74
N MET A 119 9.93 -6.98 5.82
CA MET A 119 10.72 -6.96 7.07
C MET A 119 10.20 -5.93 8.09
N ALA A 120 9.61 -4.82 7.65
CA ALA A 120 9.03 -3.80 8.54
C ALA A 120 7.76 -4.30 9.23
N SER A 121 7.04 -5.26 8.62
CA SER A 121 5.73 -5.71 9.05
C SER A 121 5.74 -6.24 10.50
N GLY A 122 5.17 -5.46 11.43
CA GLY A 122 4.95 -5.83 12.83
C GLY A 122 6.16 -5.77 13.77
N ALA A 123 7.40 -5.69 13.26
CA ALA A 123 8.60 -5.69 14.09
C ALA A 123 8.75 -4.42 14.93
N ASP A 124 8.40 -3.27 14.36
CA ASP A 124 8.46 -1.96 14.98
C ASP A 124 7.39 -1.78 16.07
N GLU A 125 6.16 -2.22 15.81
CA GLU A 125 5.07 -2.20 16.78
C GLU A 125 5.39 -3.07 17.99
N ALA A 126 5.97 -4.25 17.74
CA ALA A 126 6.32 -5.18 18.78
C ALA A 126 7.40 -4.64 19.74
N ILE A 127 8.45 -3.95 19.24
CA ILE A 127 9.46 -3.31 20.12
C ILE A 127 8.82 -2.22 21.00
N ALA A 128 7.94 -1.42 20.44
CA ALA A 128 7.28 -0.36 21.19
C ALA A 128 6.32 -0.92 22.25
N TYR A 129 5.52 -1.92 21.88
CA TYR A 129 4.60 -2.58 22.79
C TYR A 129 5.33 -3.32 23.94
N ASP A 130 6.39 -4.06 23.64
CA ASP A 130 7.20 -4.74 24.65
C ASP A 130 7.85 -3.74 25.62
N SER A 131 8.22 -2.55 25.13
CA SER A 131 8.76 -1.48 25.97
C SER A 131 7.70 -0.89 26.91
N LEU A 132 6.45 -0.75 26.45
CA LEU A 132 5.32 -0.37 27.32
C LEU A 132 5.01 -1.45 28.34
N LEU A 133 5.00 -2.73 27.92
CA LEU A 133 4.74 -3.87 28.81
C LEU A 133 5.80 -3.96 29.91
N ALA A 134 7.07 -3.73 29.59
CA ALA A 134 8.17 -3.74 30.57
C ALA A 134 8.04 -2.66 31.65
N GLU A 135 7.35 -1.57 31.35
CA GLU A 135 7.05 -0.47 32.29
C GLU A 135 5.64 -0.62 32.93
N GLY A 136 4.95 -1.77 32.72
CA GLY A 136 3.61 -2.02 33.23
C GLY A 136 2.52 -1.13 32.61
N ARG A 137 2.69 -0.66 31.37
CA ARG A 137 1.87 0.35 30.69
C ARG A 137 1.29 -0.13 29.37
N ALA A 138 1.03 -1.41 29.21
CA ALA A 138 0.44 -1.98 28.00
C ALA A 138 -0.92 -1.33 27.61
N GLU A 139 -1.67 -0.84 28.60
CA GLU A 139 -2.95 -0.14 28.43
C GLU A 139 -2.83 1.20 27.67
N ASP A 140 -1.65 1.83 27.65
CA ASP A 140 -1.38 3.05 26.89
C ASP A 140 -1.19 2.82 25.38
N TRP A 141 -1.11 1.56 24.91
CA TRP A 141 -0.87 1.24 23.51
C TRP A 141 -1.83 1.90 22.52
N PRO A 142 -3.16 1.95 22.76
CA PRO A 142 -4.09 2.66 21.87
C PRO A 142 -3.75 4.15 21.72
N ARG A 143 -3.29 4.79 22.80
CA ARG A 143 -2.88 6.21 22.77
C ARG A 143 -1.61 6.41 21.95
N VAL A 144 -0.64 5.50 22.05
CA VAL A 144 0.59 5.55 21.25
C VAL A 144 0.28 5.37 19.76
N LEU A 145 -0.56 4.40 19.41
CA LEU A 145 -1.01 4.19 18.03
C LEU A 145 -1.75 5.42 17.48
N SER A 146 -2.66 6.01 18.25
CA SER A 146 -3.41 7.20 17.83
C SER A 146 -2.49 8.38 17.51
N VAL A 147 -1.49 8.64 18.35
CA VAL A 147 -0.49 9.70 18.10
C VAL A 147 0.37 9.37 16.89
N GLN A 148 0.80 8.12 16.75
CA GLN A 148 1.58 7.67 15.60
C GLN A 148 0.81 7.86 14.28
N MET A 149 -0.48 7.46 14.25
CA MET A 149 -1.33 7.61 13.07
C MET A 149 -1.54 9.09 12.71
N LEU A 150 -1.78 9.95 13.72
CA LEU A 150 -1.93 11.39 13.50
C LEU A 150 -0.65 12.00 12.90
N LEU A 151 0.51 11.74 13.50
CA LEU A 151 1.79 12.28 13.03
C LEU A 151 2.16 11.75 11.64
N ARG A 152 1.88 10.47 11.35
CA ARG A 152 2.03 9.89 10.02
C ARG A 152 1.14 10.59 8.99
N SER A 153 -0.11 10.88 9.33
CA SER A 153 -1.05 11.58 8.42
C SER A 153 -0.57 13.00 8.13
N ILE A 154 -0.12 13.74 9.15
CA ILE A 154 0.44 15.09 8.98
C ILE A 154 1.70 15.04 8.09
N ALA A 155 2.61 14.12 8.38
CA ALA A 155 3.82 13.94 7.57
C ALA A 155 3.49 13.59 6.12
N SER A 156 2.50 12.72 5.89
CA SER A 156 2.04 12.35 4.55
C SER A 156 1.52 13.57 3.77
N VAL A 157 0.68 14.42 4.39
CA VAL A 157 0.21 15.66 3.76
C VAL A 157 1.38 16.56 3.37
N VAL A 158 2.33 16.76 4.29
CA VAL A 158 3.51 17.62 4.04
C VAL A 158 4.37 17.04 2.93
N THR A 159 4.71 15.75 3.00
CA THR A 159 5.62 15.12 2.02
C THR A 159 5.00 14.99 0.64
N MET A 160 3.71 14.67 0.56
CA MET A 160 3.01 14.60 -0.73
C MET A 160 2.92 15.98 -1.39
N THR A 161 2.53 17.01 -0.61
CA THR A 161 2.42 18.38 -1.14
C THR A 161 3.78 18.91 -1.58
N ALA A 162 4.79 18.87 -0.70
CA ALA A 162 6.13 19.33 -1.02
C ALA A 162 6.75 18.52 -2.16
N GLY A 163 6.53 17.20 -2.18
CA GLY A 163 7.06 16.32 -3.21
C GLY A 163 6.59 16.66 -4.62
N ALA A 164 5.29 16.92 -4.80
CA ALA A 164 4.73 17.35 -6.07
C ALA A 164 5.23 18.75 -6.49
N LEU A 165 5.32 19.69 -5.53
CA LEU A 165 5.79 21.04 -5.81
C LEU A 165 7.25 21.08 -6.30
N ILE A 166 8.13 20.31 -5.65
CA ILE A 166 9.55 20.29 -6.04
C ILE A 166 9.84 19.41 -7.26
N TYR A 167 8.88 18.55 -7.63
CA TYR A 167 8.97 17.74 -8.85
C TYR A 167 8.69 18.58 -10.12
N ASP A 168 7.79 19.56 -10.04
CA ASP A 168 7.40 20.40 -11.17
C ASP A 168 8.47 21.48 -11.46
N PRO A 169 9.15 21.43 -12.64
CA PRO A 169 10.19 22.40 -12.99
C PRO A 169 9.65 23.84 -13.08
N ASN A 170 8.38 24.04 -13.40
CA ASN A 170 7.81 25.40 -13.48
C ASN A 170 7.76 26.06 -12.10
N VAL A 171 7.39 25.27 -11.05
CA VAL A 171 7.36 25.77 -9.67
C VAL A 171 8.76 26.04 -9.17
N VAL A 172 9.70 25.12 -9.43
CA VAL A 172 11.10 25.26 -9.01
C VAL A 172 11.75 26.47 -9.68
N ASN A 173 11.56 26.66 -10.99
CA ASN A 173 12.12 27.79 -11.73
C ASN A 173 11.54 29.12 -11.25
N ARG A 174 10.23 29.18 -10.92
CA ARG A 174 9.64 30.37 -10.29
C ARG A 174 10.29 30.70 -8.96
N LEU A 175 10.52 29.69 -8.12
CA LEU A 175 11.17 29.87 -6.83
C LEU A 175 12.62 30.35 -6.99
N LEU A 176 13.39 29.75 -7.90
CA LEU A 176 14.76 30.17 -8.22
C LEU A 176 14.80 31.63 -8.69
N HIS A 177 13.88 32.01 -9.57
CA HIS A 177 13.80 33.40 -10.06
C HIS A 177 13.45 34.38 -8.91
N LEU A 178 12.51 34.01 -8.02
CA LEU A 178 12.18 34.84 -6.84
C LEU A 178 13.35 35.00 -5.88
N LEU A 179 14.24 34.00 -5.82
CA LEU A 179 15.49 34.05 -5.03
C LEU A 179 16.65 34.78 -5.78
N GLY A 180 16.38 35.35 -6.95
CA GLY A 180 17.35 36.10 -7.74
C GLY A 180 18.29 35.23 -8.58
N SER A 181 18.03 33.93 -8.72
CA SER A 181 18.83 33.03 -9.57
C SER A 181 18.33 33.06 -11.02
N ALA A 182 19.27 33.16 -11.96
CA ALA A 182 19.03 33.01 -13.40
C ALA A 182 19.07 31.54 -13.87
N THR A 183 19.34 30.59 -12.97
CA THR A 183 19.40 29.15 -13.31
C THR A 183 18.03 28.63 -13.67
N VAL A 184 17.95 27.93 -14.80
CA VAL A 184 16.75 27.21 -15.23
C VAL A 184 17.03 25.71 -15.15
N VAL A 185 16.15 24.97 -14.49
CA VAL A 185 16.23 23.52 -14.36
C VAL A 185 15.10 22.87 -15.16
N ASP A 186 15.36 21.68 -15.69
CA ASP A 186 14.40 20.87 -16.43
C ASP A 186 13.85 19.72 -15.59
N GLN A 187 12.94 18.93 -16.17
CA GLN A 187 12.33 17.76 -15.52
C GLN A 187 13.37 16.70 -15.12
N GLN A 188 14.45 16.53 -15.89
CA GLN A 188 15.49 15.52 -15.58
C GLN A 188 16.25 15.86 -14.29
N VAL A 189 16.30 17.14 -13.92
CA VAL A 189 16.89 17.59 -12.65
C VAL A 189 15.86 17.50 -11.52
N THR A 190 14.67 18.08 -11.74
CA THR A 190 13.66 18.21 -10.67
C THR A 190 13.04 16.89 -10.25
N MET A 191 12.91 15.91 -11.16
CA MET A 191 12.37 14.58 -10.83
C MET A 191 13.17 13.86 -9.73
N ARG A 192 14.45 14.23 -9.51
CA ARG A 192 15.30 13.66 -8.45
C ARG A 192 15.10 14.29 -7.09
N PHE A 193 14.58 15.50 -6.99
CA PHE A 193 14.43 16.22 -5.72
C PHE A 193 13.57 15.47 -4.69
N PRO A 194 12.38 14.92 -5.06
CA PRO A 194 11.62 14.10 -4.13
C PRO A 194 12.37 12.85 -3.64
N ILE A 195 13.23 12.27 -4.49
CA ILE A 195 14.06 11.11 -4.13
C ILE A 195 15.16 11.53 -3.14
N TYR A 196 15.83 12.66 -3.36
CA TYR A 196 16.86 13.17 -2.43
C TYR A 196 16.27 13.46 -1.05
N LEU A 197 15.08 14.09 -0.97
CA LEU A 197 14.41 14.32 0.31
C LEU A 197 13.99 13.01 0.98
N THR A 198 13.51 12.04 0.21
CA THR A 198 13.17 10.71 0.75
C THR A 198 14.42 9.97 1.24
N LEU A 199 15.57 10.12 0.55
CA LEU A 199 16.85 9.58 1.00
C LEU A 199 17.27 10.15 2.36
N VAL A 200 17.09 11.46 2.57
CA VAL A 200 17.35 12.08 3.89
C VAL A 200 16.45 11.43 4.96
N LEU A 201 15.16 11.22 4.68
CA LEU A 201 14.26 10.54 5.63
C LEU A 201 14.69 9.10 5.88
N ALA A 202 15.18 8.38 4.87
CA ALA A 202 15.70 7.02 5.03
C ALA A 202 16.92 6.95 5.94
N VAL A 203 17.84 7.89 5.81
CA VAL A 203 19.01 8.01 6.72
C VAL A 203 18.56 8.32 8.14
N LEU A 204 17.60 9.23 8.33
CA LEU A 204 17.04 9.54 9.65
C LEU A 204 16.28 8.33 10.24
N ALA A 205 15.54 7.57 9.43
CA ALA A 205 14.88 6.32 9.85
C ALA A 205 15.93 5.28 10.30
N THR A 206 17.05 5.18 9.59
CA THR A 206 18.18 4.32 9.97
C THR A 206 18.77 4.74 11.32
N ALA A 207 18.98 6.02 11.56
CA ALA A 207 19.44 6.54 12.84
C ALA A 207 18.44 6.21 13.98
N CYS A 208 17.13 6.36 13.74
CA CYS A 208 16.08 5.98 14.70
C CYS A 208 16.13 4.48 15.03
N ALA A 209 16.23 3.61 14.01
CA ALA A 209 16.31 2.17 14.21
C ALA A 209 17.55 1.75 15.00
N LEU A 210 18.71 2.35 14.71
CA LEU A 210 19.95 2.10 15.45
C LEU A 210 19.84 2.53 16.92
N ALA A 211 19.15 3.64 17.21
CA ALA A 211 18.96 4.15 18.57
C ALA A 211 18.00 3.31 19.42
N MET A 212 17.11 2.52 18.79
CA MET A 212 16.19 1.61 19.52
C MET A 212 16.97 0.60 20.37
N ARG A 213 16.38 0.20 21.48
CA ARG A 213 16.96 -0.79 22.40
C ARG A 213 16.01 -1.98 22.55
N GLU A 214 16.50 -3.18 22.31
CA GLU A 214 15.77 -4.42 22.49
C GLU A 214 16.41 -5.23 23.64
N LYS A 215 15.60 -5.62 24.62
CA LYS A 215 16.01 -6.62 25.61
C LYS A 215 15.86 -7.99 24.95
N ARG A 216 16.96 -8.60 24.58
CA ARG A 216 16.97 -9.93 23.97
C ARG A 216 16.29 -10.92 24.91
N SER A 217 15.16 -11.48 24.51
CA SER A 217 14.66 -12.75 25.04
C SER A 217 15.38 -13.84 24.27
N ALA A 218 16.19 -14.67 24.95
CA ALA A 218 16.92 -15.76 24.32
C ALA A 218 15.92 -16.83 23.86
N SER A 219 15.45 -16.75 22.63
CA SER A 219 14.70 -17.84 22.00
C SER A 219 15.69 -18.87 21.45
N HIS A 220 15.85 -20.00 22.18
CA HIS A 220 16.61 -21.16 21.74
C HIS A 220 15.67 -22.09 20.96
N GLY A 221 15.35 -21.77 19.71
CA GLY A 221 14.47 -22.58 18.86
C GLY A 221 15.14 -22.96 17.53
N ASN A 222 14.73 -24.09 16.94
CA ASN A 222 15.13 -24.46 15.59
C ASN A 222 14.40 -23.58 14.57
N HIS A 223 15.09 -22.60 14.04
CA HIS A 223 14.55 -21.50 13.21
C HIS A 223 13.92 -21.96 11.89
N LEU A 224 14.48 -23.02 11.27
CA LEU A 224 13.87 -23.64 10.08
C LEU A 224 12.54 -24.32 10.42
N ALA A 225 12.44 -24.93 11.59
CA ALA A 225 11.19 -25.50 12.08
C ALA A 225 10.14 -24.42 12.33
N THR A 226 10.53 -23.24 12.83
CA THR A 226 9.64 -22.10 13.06
C THR A 226 9.06 -21.55 11.75
N ALA A 227 9.91 -21.32 10.72
CA ALA A 227 9.45 -20.86 9.40
C ALA A 227 8.53 -21.87 8.71
N ARG A 228 8.88 -23.18 8.78
CA ARG A 228 8.03 -24.25 8.24
C ARG A 228 6.71 -24.38 8.99
N ALA A 229 6.70 -24.19 10.30
CA ALA A 229 5.49 -24.16 11.11
C ALA A 229 4.60 -22.95 10.78
N ALA A 230 5.19 -21.77 10.56
CA ALA A 230 4.47 -20.57 10.14
C ALA A 230 3.81 -20.77 8.77
N LEU A 231 4.54 -21.30 7.78
CA LEU A 231 3.98 -21.67 6.47
C LEU A 231 2.85 -22.71 6.61
N GLY A 232 3.03 -23.70 7.47
CA GLY A 232 2.01 -24.70 7.78
C GLY A 232 0.73 -24.08 8.33
N LYS A 233 0.84 -23.10 9.24
CA LYS A 233 -0.32 -22.36 9.78
C LYS A 233 -1.04 -21.57 8.68
N ILE A 234 -0.32 -20.90 7.77
CA ILE A 234 -0.92 -20.16 6.64
C ILE A 234 -1.68 -21.12 5.73
N LEU A 235 -1.10 -22.27 5.37
CA LEU A 235 -1.79 -23.29 4.59
C LEU A 235 -3.02 -23.85 5.29
N GLN A 236 -2.95 -24.02 6.61
CA GLN A 236 -4.09 -24.44 7.43
C GLN A 236 -5.20 -23.39 7.44
N ALA A 237 -4.86 -22.08 7.52
CA ALA A 237 -5.82 -20.99 7.38
C ALA A 237 -6.49 -20.99 6.00
N GLY A 238 -5.72 -21.22 4.93
CA GLY A 238 -6.26 -21.37 3.59
C GLY A 238 -7.26 -22.52 3.46
N LYS A 239 -6.96 -23.68 4.08
CA LYS A 239 -7.88 -24.83 4.14
C LYS A 239 -9.16 -24.51 4.95
N TRP A 240 -9.01 -23.81 6.06
CA TRP A 240 -10.16 -23.37 6.86
C TRP A 240 -11.04 -22.39 6.08
N LEU A 241 -10.45 -21.40 5.39
CA LEU A 241 -11.16 -20.46 4.52
C LEU A 241 -11.94 -21.19 3.42
N ALA A 242 -11.32 -22.16 2.76
CA ALA A 242 -11.98 -22.96 1.72
C ALA A 242 -13.20 -23.76 2.24
N ARG A 243 -13.23 -24.06 3.55
CA ARG A 243 -14.34 -24.76 4.23
C ARG A 243 -15.36 -23.82 4.86
N SER A 244 -15.06 -22.53 4.94
CA SER A 244 -15.93 -21.50 5.53
C SER A 244 -16.51 -20.61 4.43
N PRO A 245 -17.70 -20.92 3.86
CA PRO A 245 -18.21 -20.25 2.66
C PRO A 245 -18.32 -18.74 2.81
N PHE A 246 -18.73 -18.25 3.98
CA PHE A 246 -18.83 -16.81 4.24
C PHE A 246 -17.44 -16.13 4.29
N ALA A 247 -16.47 -16.70 5.01
CA ALA A 247 -15.12 -16.17 5.07
C ALA A 247 -14.44 -16.19 3.68
N LEU A 248 -14.65 -17.28 2.91
CA LEU A 248 -14.19 -17.38 1.53
C LEU A 248 -14.78 -16.28 0.64
N ALA A 249 -16.10 -16.03 0.75
CA ALA A 249 -16.76 -14.96 0.00
C ALA A 249 -16.15 -13.60 0.32
N ILE A 250 -15.92 -13.28 1.60
CA ILE A 250 -15.28 -12.00 2.00
C ILE A 250 -13.87 -11.86 1.42
N ILE A 251 -13.06 -12.93 1.45
CA ILE A 251 -11.70 -12.91 0.87
C ILE A 251 -11.76 -12.73 -0.65
N LEU A 252 -12.63 -13.44 -1.35
CA LEU A 252 -12.75 -13.34 -2.81
C LEU A 252 -13.20 -11.94 -3.25
N PHE A 253 -14.23 -11.38 -2.63
CA PHE A 253 -14.65 -10.00 -2.89
C PHE A 253 -13.58 -8.99 -2.52
N GLY A 254 -12.98 -9.13 -1.32
CA GLY A 254 -11.88 -8.26 -0.91
C GLY A 254 -10.72 -8.29 -1.89
N THR A 255 -10.32 -9.48 -2.35
CA THR A 255 -9.26 -9.66 -3.34
C THR A 255 -9.63 -9.04 -4.67
N LEU A 256 -10.88 -9.27 -5.16
CA LEU A 256 -11.35 -8.70 -6.43
C LEU A 256 -11.29 -7.17 -6.44
N TYR A 257 -11.80 -6.53 -5.40
CA TYR A 257 -11.81 -5.06 -5.37
C TYR A 257 -10.41 -4.51 -5.09
N ASP A 258 -9.66 -5.11 -4.16
CA ASP A 258 -8.34 -4.62 -3.80
C ASP A 258 -7.41 -4.58 -5.01
N HIS A 259 -7.26 -5.68 -5.77
CA HIS A 259 -6.30 -5.70 -6.86
C HIS A 259 -6.67 -4.76 -8.02
N VAL A 260 -7.98 -4.65 -8.35
CA VAL A 260 -8.44 -3.75 -9.42
C VAL A 260 -8.24 -2.29 -9.02
N LEU A 261 -8.75 -1.90 -7.83
CA LEU A 261 -8.69 -0.52 -7.38
C LEU A 261 -7.25 -0.11 -7.02
N ARG A 262 -6.45 -1.02 -6.42
CA ARG A 262 -5.04 -0.77 -6.12
C ARG A 262 -4.23 -0.53 -7.39
N MET A 263 -4.51 -1.25 -8.48
CA MET A 263 -3.86 -0.99 -9.77
C MET A 263 -4.16 0.43 -10.26
N ILE A 264 -5.42 0.86 -10.21
CA ILE A 264 -5.81 2.24 -10.55
C ILE A 264 -5.11 3.26 -9.62
N VAL A 265 -5.11 3.02 -8.31
CA VAL A 265 -4.41 3.89 -7.34
C VAL A 265 -2.92 3.97 -7.64
N THR A 266 -2.30 2.87 -8.04
CA THR A 266 -0.87 2.86 -8.43
C THR A 266 -0.62 3.72 -9.67
N LEU A 267 -1.57 3.81 -10.59
CA LEU A 267 -1.49 4.59 -11.83
C LEU A 267 -1.98 6.05 -11.67
N THR A 268 -2.31 6.49 -10.46
CA THR A 268 -2.95 7.79 -10.20
C THR A 268 -2.21 8.97 -10.83
N SER A 269 -0.88 9.05 -10.69
CA SER A 269 -0.14 10.20 -11.22
C SER A 269 -0.13 10.23 -12.75
N GLN A 270 -0.05 9.08 -13.42
CA GLN A 270 -0.18 9.01 -14.88
C GLN A 270 -1.61 9.36 -15.34
N TYR A 271 -2.61 8.92 -14.61
CA TYR A 271 -4.00 9.31 -14.89
C TYR A 271 -4.20 10.82 -14.74
N PHE A 272 -3.65 11.43 -13.69
CA PHE A 272 -3.72 12.88 -13.48
C PHE A 272 -3.02 13.66 -14.60
N ARG A 273 -1.85 13.17 -15.05
CA ARG A 273 -1.17 13.74 -16.23
C ARG A 273 -2.04 13.63 -17.48
N ALA A 274 -2.70 12.48 -17.70
CA ALA A 274 -3.55 12.20 -18.86
C ALA A 274 -4.86 13.01 -18.89
N ILE A 275 -5.34 13.51 -17.74
CA ILE A 275 -6.48 14.44 -17.62
C ILE A 275 -6.05 15.91 -17.47
N GLU A 276 -4.81 16.21 -17.83
CA GLU A 276 -4.25 17.58 -17.93
C GLU A 276 -4.14 18.34 -16.59
N LEU A 277 -4.04 17.64 -15.46
CA LEU A 277 -3.78 18.28 -14.19
C LEU A 277 -2.32 18.72 -14.08
N PRO A 278 -2.02 19.92 -13.55
CA PRO A 278 -0.66 20.36 -13.27
C PRO A 278 0.01 19.42 -12.23
N GLU A 279 1.24 18.98 -12.49
CA GLU A 279 1.95 18.02 -11.62
C GLU A 279 2.14 18.53 -10.19
N ALA A 280 2.40 19.84 -10.03
CA ALA A 280 2.45 20.50 -8.74
C ALA A 280 1.18 20.32 -7.89
N SER A 281 0.02 20.09 -8.52
CA SER A 281 -1.26 19.89 -7.82
C SER A 281 -1.46 18.49 -7.28
N PHE A 282 -0.70 17.47 -7.76
CA PHE A 282 -0.89 16.06 -7.40
C PHE A 282 -0.78 15.80 -5.89
N GLY A 283 0.14 16.49 -5.23
CA GLY A 283 0.33 16.40 -3.79
C GLY A 283 -0.84 16.98 -3.00
N LEU A 284 -1.36 18.15 -3.41
CA LEU A 284 -2.54 18.77 -2.80
C LEU A 284 -3.79 17.91 -2.98
N ILE A 285 -3.97 17.36 -4.20
CA ILE A 285 -5.08 16.44 -4.51
C ILE A 285 -4.99 15.19 -3.64
N GLY A 286 -3.81 14.56 -3.56
CA GLY A 286 -3.59 13.38 -2.71
C GLY A 286 -3.84 13.67 -1.23
N SER A 287 -3.47 14.86 -0.76
CA SER A 287 -3.75 15.33 0.60
C SER A 287 -5.25 15.52 0.84
N ALA A 288 -5.98 16.13 -0.11
CA ALA A 288 -7.43 16.28 -0.05
C ALA A 288 -8.15 14.94 -0.04
N ILE A 289 -7.73 13.98 -0.89
CA ILE A 289 -8.25 12.61 -0.91
C ILE A 289 -8.00 11.92 0.45
N SER A 290 -6.84 12.12 1.06
CA SER A 290 -6.52 11.57 2.38
C SER A 290 -7.45 12.12 3.48
N LEU A 291 -7.87 13.39 3.38
CA LEU A 291 -8.88 13.98 4.28
C LEU A 291 -10.27 13.36 4.08
N VAL A 292 -10.67 13.10 2.84
CA VAL A 292 -11.92 12.34 2.53
C VAL A 292 -11.87 10.96 3.19
N GLY A 293 -10.70 10.35 3.25
CA GLY A 293 -10.46 9.08 3.94
C GLY A 293 -10.80 9.08 5.43
N LEU A 294 -10.78 10.24 6.10
CA LEU A 294 -11.21 10.35 7.50
C LEU A 294 -12.73 10.11 7.68
N ALA A 295 -13.52 10.36 6.64
CA ALA A 295 -14.96 10.10 6.67
C ALA A 295 -15.30 8.62 6.37
N ALA A 296 -14.43 7.89 5.66
CA ALA A 296 -14.69 6.52 5.21
C ALA A 296 -15.04 5.55 6.35
N PRO A 297 -14.37 5.54 7.53
CA PRO A 297 -14.75 4.66 8.63
C PRO A 297 -16.16 4.93 9.14
N LYS A 298 -16.56 6.19 9.28
CA LYS A 298 -17.93 6.56 9.73
C LYS A 298 -19.00 6.12 8.72
N VAL A 299 -18.71 6.28 7.42
CA VAL A 299 -19.60 5.78 6.36
C VAL A 299 -19.69 4.26 6.42
N ALA A 300 -18.57 3.57 6.59
CA ALA A 300 -18.52 2.11 6.69
C ALA A 300 -19.27 1.59 7.92
N GLU A 301 -19.10 2.21 9.10
CA GLU A 301 -19.84 1.90 10.33
C GLU A 301 -21.35 2.05 10.13
N TRP A 302 -21.77 3.17 9.53
CA TRP A 302 -23.18 3.41 9.21
C TRP A 302 -23.74 2.37 8.24
N MET A 303 -22.97 1.98 7.21
CA MET A 303 -23.35 0.93 6.25
C MET A 303 -23.49 -0.43 6.93
N VAL A 304 -22.55 -0.79 7.82
CA VAL A 304 -22.61 -2.06 8.58
C VAL A 304 -23.80 -2.09 9.53
N ALA A 305 -24.12 -0.94 10.17
CA ALA A 305 -25.25 -0.85 11.09
C ALA A 305 -26.62 -0.96 10.39
N LYS A 306 -26.73 -0.52 9.11
CA LYS A 306 -28.01 -0.45 8.39
C LYS A 306 -28.21 -1.56 7.36
N ASN A 307 -27.16 -2.16 6.86
CA ASN A 307 -27.21 -3.08 5.74
C ASN A 307 -26.68 -4.47 6.11
N THR A 308 -27.16 -5.47 5.40
CA THR A 308 -26.57 -6.82 5.45
C THR A 308 -25.19 -6.82 4.76
N PRO A 309 -24.32 -7.79 5.08
CA PRO A 309 -23.02 -7.94 4.39
C PRO A 309 -23.17 -8.03 2.86
N LEU A 310 -24.20 -8.74 2.38
CA LEU A 310 -24.50 -8.88 0.95
C LEU A 310 -24.89 -7.53 0.32
N ALA A 311 -25.73 -6.74 1.00
CA ALA A 311 -26.12 -5.42 0.52
C ALA A 311 -24.89 -4.47 0.44
N ASN A 312 -23.98 -4.54 1.43
CA ASN A 312 -22.75 -3.77 1.40
C ASN A 312 -21.83 -4.20 0.24
N MET A 313 -21.76 -5.49 -0.09
CA MET A 313 -21.02 -5.96 -1.27
C MET A 313 -21.63 -5.43 -2.58
N TRP A 314 -22.96 -5.37 -2.69
CA TRP A 314 -23.63 -4.77 -3.85
C TRP A 314 -23.34 -3.27 -3.97
N TRP A 315 -23.36 -2.53 -2.86
CA TRP A 315 -23.00 -1.10 -2.85
C TRP A 315 -21.56 -0.90 -3.32
N VAL A 316 -20.61 -1.67 -2.78
CA VAL A 316 -19.20 -1.62 -3.20
C VAL A 316 -19.05 -1.96 -4.68
N SER A 317 -19.77 -2.98 -5.17
CA SER A 317 -19.76 -3.36 -6.59
C SER A 317 -20.24 -2.20 -7.48
N GLY A 318 -21.39 -1.61 -7.16
CA GLY A 318 -21.95 -0.49 -7.93
C GLY A 318 -21.05 0.73 -7.94
N LEU A 319 -20.52 1.11 -6.77
CA LEU A 319 -19.61 2.25 -6.64
C LEU A 319 -18.27 1.99 -7.35
N SER A 320 -17.74 0.76 -7.31
CA SER A 320 -16.52 0.39 -8.06
C SER A 320 -16.72 0.51 -9.55
N LEU A 321 -17.84 -0.03 -10.08
CA LEU A 321 -18.15 0.06 -11.51
C LEU A 321 -18.39 1.50 -11.94
N LEU A 322 -19.10 2.30 -11.13
CA LEU A 322 -19.31 3.73 -11.38
C LEU A 322 -17.97 4.48 -11.44
N ALA A 323 -17.09 4.23 -10.48
CA ALA A 323 -15.78 4.85 -10.44
C ALA A 323 -14.94 4.48 -11.67
N LEU A 324 -14.83 3.19 -11.98
CA LEU A 324 -14.04 2.70 -13.12
C LEU A 324 -14.61 3.19 -14.47
N ALA A 325 -15.93 3.17 -14.65
CA ALA A 325 -16.59 3.70 -15.83
C ALA A 325 -16.40 5.22 -15.95
N GLY A 326 -16.40 5.94 -14.82
CA GLY A 326 -16.13 7.37 -14.79
C GLY A 326 -14.69 7.76 -15.12
N LEU A 327 -13.71 6.85 -14.89
CA LEU A 327 -12.31 7.07 -15.27
C LEU A 327 -12.09 6.91 -16.78
N SER A 328 -12.82 5.99 -17.42
CA SER A 328 -12.56 5.58 -18.82
C SER A 328 -12.61 6.71 -19.85
N PRO A 329 -13.48 7.75 -19.73
CA PRO A 329 -13.52 8.86 -20.72
C PRO A 329 -12.36 9.84 -20.60
N PHE A 330 -11.57 9.82 -19.55
CA PHE A 330 -10.45 10.75 -19.31
C PHE A 330 -10.84 12.22 -19.45
N PHE A 331 -11.99 12.60 -18.89
CA PHE A 331 -12.42 14.00 -18.96
C PHE A 331 -11.40 14.91 -18.29
N PRO A 332 -10.86 15.93 -19.00
CA PRO A 332 -9.92 16.88 -18.43
C PRO A 332 -10.46 17.46 -17.11
N TYR A 333 -9.64 17.50 -16.07
CA TYR A 333 -9.94 17.94 -14.71
C TYR A 333 -11.05 17.15 -13.99
N TYR A 334 -12.17 16.83 -14.66
CA TYR A 334 -13.33 16.14 -14.03
C TYR A 334 -13.07 14.68 -13.70
N GLY A 335 -12.08 14.04 -14.33
CA GLY A 335 -11.62 12.69 -13.95
C GLY A 335 -11.16 12.57 -12.49
N LEU A 336 -10.95 13.69 -11.81
CA LEU A 336 -10.65 13.74 -10.38
C LEU A 336 -11.80 13.18 -9.51
N LEU A 337 -13.05 13.39 -9.90
CA LEU A 337 -14.22 12.91 -9.14
C LEU A 337 -14.29 11.38 -9.08
N PRO A 338 -14.26 10.63 -10.20
CA PRO A 338 -14.22 9.17 -10.16
C PRO A 338 -12.95 8.63 -9.50
N MET A 339 -11.80 9.32 -9.62
CA MET A 339 -10.59 8.92 -8.89
C MET A 339 -10.78 9.04 -7.37
N GLY A 340 -11.38 10.12 -6.88
CA GLY A 340 -11.75 10.27 -5.46
C GLY A 340 -12.69 9.15 -5.00
N LEU A 341 -13.62 8.72 -5.86
CA LEU A 341 -14.51 7.59 -5.57
C LEU A 341 -13.74 6.27 -5.49
N VAL A 342 -12.74 6.03 -6.35
CA VAL A 342 -11.84 4.85 -6.24
C VAL A 342 -11.20 4.77 -4.86
N PHE A 343 -10.62 5.86 -4.38
CA PHE A 343 -9.99 5.89 -3.04
C PHE A 343 -11.00 5.64 -1.92
N MET A 344 -12.20 6.24 -1.99
CA MET A 344 -13.26 6.02 -1.01
C MET A 344 -13.67 4.54 -0.99
N VAL A 345 -13.93 3.95 -2.16
CA VAL A 345 -14.33 2.54 -2.26
C VAL A 345 -13.23 1.60 -1.75
N MET A 346 -11.98 1.89 -2.05
CA MET A 346 -10.84 1.10 -1.55
C MET A 346 -10.79 1.10 -0.01
N MET A 347 -11.10 2.22 0.64
CA MET A 347 -11.19 2.30 2.10
C MET A 347 -12.38 1.49 2.65
N LEU A 348 -13.55 1.56 1.99
CA LEU A 348 -14.71 0.75 2.36
C LEU A 348 -14.41 -0.75 2.23
N VAL A 349 -13.76 -1.17 1.15
CA VAL A 349 -13.32 -2.58 0.94
C VAL A 349 -12.41 -3.03 2.07
N SER A 350 -11.41 -2.22 2.42
CA SER A 350 -10.48 -2.53 3.52
C SER A 350 -11.22 -2.69 4.85
N PHE A 351 -12.14 -1.77 5.16
CA PHE A 351 -12.96 -1.82 6.38
C PHE A 351 -13.85 -3.07 6.41
N PHE A 352 -14.65 -3.31 5.37
CA PHE A 352 -15.58 -4.42 5.32
C PHE A 352 -14.87 -5.77 5.36
N THR A 353 -13.77 -5.91 4.62
CA THR A 353 -12.99 -7.16 4.64
C THR A 353 -12.44 -7.43 6.04
N SER A 354 -11.88 -6.40 6.71
CA SER A 354 -11.39 -6.55 8.08
C SER A 354 -12.51 -6.84 9.07
N HIS A 355 -13.60 -6.08 9.01
CA HIS A 355 -14.73 -6.22 9.92
C HIS A 355 -15.37 -7.61 9.84
N TYR A 356 -15.76 -8.03 8.63
CA TYR A 356 -16.47 -9.29 8.44
C TYR A 356 -15.59 -10.53 8.67
N LEU A 357 -14.30 -10.47 8.32
CA LEU A 357 -13.37 -11.55 8.67
C LEU A 357 -13.20 -11.70 10.18
N ASN A 358 -13.05 -10.58 10.91
CA ASN A 358 -12.91 -10.60 12.35
C ASN A 358 -14.17 -11.14 13.07
N MET A 359 -15.36 -10.94 12.50
CA MET A 359 -16.60 -11.48 13.06
C MET A 359 -16.70 -13.01 13.04
N VAL A 360 -16.07 -13.66 12.04
CA VAL A 360 -16.20 -15.11 11.81
C VAL A 360 -14.94 -15.88 12.18
N THR A 361 -13.83 -15.19 12.49
CA THR A 361 -12.55 -15.81 12.80
C THR A 361 -12.34 -15.85 14.30
N GLU A 362 -12.03 -17.04 14.82
CA GLU A 362 -11.68 -17.21 16.24
C GLU A 362 -10.37 -16.49 16.57
N SER A 363 -10.24 -16.04 17.84
CA SER A 363 -9.11 -15.20 18.27
C SER A 363 -7.75 -15.87 17.98
N HIS A 364 -7.63 -17.18 18.18
CA HIS A 364 -6.39 -17.92 17.99
C HIS A 364 -5.97 -18.09 16.51
N GLN A 365 -6.89 -17.91 15.54
CA GLN A 365 -6.62 -18.03 14.11
C GLN A 365 -6.57 -16.68 13.39
N ARG A 366 -6.99 -15.60 14.07
CA ARG A 366 -7.19 -14.27 13.46
C ARG A 366 -5.94 -13.75 12.77
N ALA A 367 -4.79 -13.78 13.43
CA ALA A 367 -3.53 -13.32 12.85
C ALA A 367 -3.17 -14.10 11.58
N THR A 368 -3.36 -15.42 11.58
CA THR A 368 -3.03 -16.29 10.42
C THR A 368 -3.99 -16.03 9.23
N VAL A 369 -5.28 -15.81 9.50
CA VAL A 369 -6.28 -15.48 8.46
C VAL A 369 -6.01 -14.11 7.86
N LEU A 370 -5.62 -13.12 8.66
CA LEU A 370 -5.25 -11.78 8.17
C LEU A 370 -3.95 -11.81 7.36
N SER A 371 -2.97 -12.63 7.74
CA SER A 371 -1.75 -12.84 6.94
C SER A 371 -2.09 -13.50 5.59
N PHE A 372 -2.93 -14.53 5.58
CA PHE A 372 -3.42 -15.15 4.34
C PHE A 372 -4.13 -14.14 3.43
N LYS A 373 -4.97 -13.25 4.01
CA LYS A 373 -5.60 -12.14 3.26
C LYS A 373 -4.53 -11.28 2.58
N GLY A 374 -3.50 -10.85 3.32
CA GLY A 374 -2.40 -10.04 2.78
C GLY A 374 -1.70 -10.71 1.61
N LEU A 375 -1.38 -12.01 1.74
CA LEU A 375 -0.78 -12.80 0.67
C LEU A 375 -1.69 -12.88 -0.56
N ALA A 376 -2.99 -13.17 -0.38
CA ALA A 376 -3.95 -13.24 -1.48
C ALA A 376 -4.08 -11.90 -2.23
N PHE A 377 -4.12 -10.79 -1.50
CA PHE A 377 -4.22 -9.44 -2.08
C PHE A 377 -2.95 -9.08 -2.87
N ASN A 378 -1.76 -9.35 -2.34
CA ASN A 378 -0.52 -9.06 -3.03
C ASN A 378 -0.30 -9.97 -4.27
N LEU A 379 -0.69 -11.24 -4.19
CA LEU A 379 -0.64 -12.16 -5.33
C LEU A 379 -1.58 -11.67 -6.44
N ALA A 380 -2.82 -11.31 -6.11
CA ALA A 380 -3.79 -10.82 -7.09
C ALA A 380 -3.35 -9.48 -7.71
N TYR A 381 -2.76 -8.59 -6.89
CA TYR A 381 -2.17 -7.34 -7.38
C TYR A 381 -1.00 -7.59 -8.36
N GLY A 382 -0.15 -8.58 -8.08
CA GLY A 382 0.88 -8.99 -9.03
C GLY A 382 0.30 -9.51 -10.35
N LEU A 383 -0.76 -10.33 -10.29
CA LEU A 383 -1.40 -10.90 -11.48
C LEU A 383 -2.06 -9.82 -12.35
N ILE A 384 -2.76 -8.84 -11.77
CA ILE A 384 -3.35 -7.74 -12.56
C ILE A 384 -2.27 -6.83 -13.16
N GLY A 385 -1.10 -6.71 -12.49
CA GLY A 385 0.05 -6.00 -13.03
C GLY A 385 0.59 -6.67 -14.31
N VAL A 386 0.65 -8.00 -14.34
CA VAL A 386 0.99 -8.76 -15.56
C VAL A 386 -0.07 -8.54 -16.64
N PHE A 387 -1.36 -8.65 -16.29
CA PHE A 387 -2.45 -8.41 -17.24
C PHE A 387 -2.35 -7.00 -17.86
N PHE A 388 -2.14 -5.97 -17.03
CA PHE A 388 -2.00 -4.59 -17.49
C PHE A 388 -0.78 -4.43 -18.42
N ALA A 389 0.38 -4.98 -18.00
CA ALA A 389 1.61 -4.90 -18.80
C ALA A 389 1.46 -5.58 -20.18
N THR A 390 0.86 -6.77 -20.21
CA THR A 390 0.62 -7.48 -21.49
C THR A 390 -0.38 -6.75 -22.37
N ALA A 391 -1.46 -6.21 -21.81
CA ALA A 391 -2.45 -5.46 -22.57
C ALA A 391 -1.85 -4.18 -23.19
N ILE A 392 -1.03 -3.42 -22.44
CA ILE A 392 -0.30 -2.27 -22.99
C ILE A 392 0.66 -2.68 -24.08
N ALA A 393 1.46 -3.75 -23.86
CA ALA A 393 2.44 -4.22 -24.82
C ALA A 393 1.79 -4.64 -26.15
N GLU A 394 0.69 -5.38 -26.12
CA GLU A 394 -0.06 -5.81 -27.31
C GLU A 394 -0.60 -4.61 -28.12
N LEU A 395 -1.18 -3.61 -27.46
CA LEU A 395 -1.67 -2.42 -28.13
C LEU A 395 -0.53 -1.61 -28.76
N ARG A 396 0.61 -1.51 -28.09
CA ARG A 396 1.81 -0.82 -28.62
C ARG A 396 2.44 -1.57 -29.79
N HIS A 397 2.50 -2.90 -29.72
CA HIS A 397 2.92 -3.72 -30.87
C HIS A 397 1.97 -3.57 -32.06
N GLY A 398 0.66 -3.31 -31.80
CA GLY A 398 -0.33 -2.95 -32.79
C GLY A 398 -0.19 -1.53 -33.36
N GLY A 399 0.82 -0.76 -32.91
CA GLY A 399 1.14 0.58 -33.40
C GLY A 399 0.48 1.74 -32.63
N LEU A 400 -0.22 1.48 -31.52
CA LEU A 400 -0.74 2.55 -30.68
C LEU A 400 0.39 3.26 -29.93
N ALA A 401 0.28 4.59 -29.81
CA ALA A 401 1.11 5.35 -28.89
C ALA A 401 0.81 4.98 -27.43
N GLU A 402 1.79 5.12 -26.55
CA GLU A 402 1.67 4.66 -25.15
C GLU A 402 0.52 5.31 -24.37
N ASP A 403 0.28 6.61 -24.58
CA ASP A 403 -0.82 7.34 -23.97
C ASP A 403 -2.20 6.84 -24.44
N LEU A 404 -2.33 6.51 -25.71
CA LEU A 404 -3.57 5.93 -26.28
C LEU A 404 -3.76 4.49 -25.79
N ALA A 405 -2.70 3.68 -25.73
CA ALA A 405 -2.75 2.35 -25.18
C ALA A 405 -3.16 2.38 -23.68
N PHE A 406 -2.64 3.34 -22.92
CA PHE A 406 -3.03 3.54 -21.53
C PHE A 406 -4.53 3.85 -21.39
N ARG A 407 -5.06 4.78 -22.20
CA ARG A 407 -6.49 5.11 -22.20
C ARG A 407 -7.35 3.90 -22.54
N GLU A 408 -6.96 3.13 -23.55
CA GLU A 408 -7.68 1.94 -23.98
C GLU A 408 -7.71 0.86 -22.88
N VAL A 409 -6.57 0.57 -22.25
CA VAL A 409 -6.49 -0.44 -21.18
C VAL A 409 -7.28 0.00 -19.94
N ILE A 410 -7.29 1.28 -19.57
CA ILE A 410 -8.16 1.78 -18.49
C ILE A 410 -9.63 1.55 -18.85
N GLY A 411 -10.01 1.65 -20.12
CA GLY A 411 -11.35 1.32 -20.60
C GLY A 411 -11.76 -0.16 -20.44
N TYR A 412 -10.80 -1.08 -20.31
CA TYR A 412 -11.09 -2.50 -20.04
C TYR A 412 -11.42 -2.77 -18.56
N PHE A 413 -10.97 -1.93 -17.63
CA PHE A 413 -11.15 -2.16 -16.19
C PHE A 413 -12.61 -2.27 -15.72
N PRO A 414 -13.57 -1.45 -16.21
CA PRO A 414 -14.98 -1.63 -15.86
C PRO A 414 -15.52 -3.00 -16.26
N TRP A 415 -15.14 -3.49 -17.45
CA TRP A 415 -15.58 -4.80 -17.98
C TRP A 415 -14.92 -5.95 -17.24
N TYR A 416 -13.62 -5.84 -16.96
CA TYR A 416 -12.88 -6.79 -16.13
C TYR A 416 -13.50 -6.89 -14.73
N ALA A 417 -13.78 -5.76 -14.10
CA ALA A 417 -14.41 -5.71 -12.79
C ALA A 417 -15.83 -6.31 -12.82
N LEU A 418 -16.64 -5.97 -13.83
CA LEU A 418 -17.98 -6.52 -13.99
C LEU A 418 -17.95 -8.04 -14.13
N ALA A 419 -17.09 -8.58 -15.00
CA ALA A 419 -16.93 -10.01 -15.18
C ALA A 419 -16.49 -10.70 -13.87
N GLY A 420 -15.50 -10.12 -13.16
CA GLY A 420 -15.03 -10.62 -11.87
C GLY A 420 -16.11 -10.60 -10.79
N ILE A 421 -16.91 -9.53 -10.71
CA ILE A 421 -18.05 -9.40 -9.80
C ILE A 421 -19.07 -10.50 -10.08
N LEU A 422 -19.49 -10.66 -11.32
CA LEU A 422 -20.50 -11.67 -11.71
C LEU A 422 -20.00 -13.09 -11.40
N LEU A 423 -18.76 -13.41 -11.76
CA LEU A 423 -18.15 -14.71 -11.47
C LEU A 423 -18.05 -14.98 -9.98
N THR A 424 -17.64 -13.98 -9.19
CA THR A 424 -17.51 -14.11 -7.73
C THR A 424 -18.87 -14.28 -7.07
N PHE A 425 -19.88 -13.49 -7.47
CA PHE A 425 -21.26 -13.65 -6.97
C PHE A 425 -21.84 -15.03 -7.33
N LEU A 426 -21.66 -15.49 -8.58
CA LEU A 426 -22.13 -16.80 -9.03
C LEU A 426 -21.47 -17.93 -8.23
N PHE A 427 -20.16 -17.88 -8.06
CA PHE A 427 -19.39 -18.86 -7.28
C PHE A 427 -19.82 -18.87 -5.80
N CYS A 428 -19.92 -17.70 -5.16
CA CYS A 428 -20.33 -17.59 -3.77
C CYS A 428 -21.78 -18.03 -3.57
N TRP A 429 -22.68 -17.70 -4.51
CA TRP A 429 -24.07 -18.13 -4.47
C TRP A 429 -24.20 -19.66 -4.53
N TYR A 430 -23.43 -20.31 -5.42
CA TYR A 430 -23.39 -21.75 -5.53
C TYR A 430 -22.89 -22.41 -4.22
N ARG A 431 -21.76 -21.95 -3.70
CA ARG A 431 -21.14 -22.47 -2.46
C ARG A 431 -22.00 -22.26 -1.21
N LEU A 432 -22.63 -21.09 -1.07
CA LEU A 432 -23.55 -20.79 0.04
C LEU A 432 -24.85 -21.60 -0.05
N ARG A 433 -25.28 -21.94 -1.26
CA ARG A 433 -26.43 -22.82 -1.47
C ARG A 433 -26.16 -24.25 -1.00
N GLU A 434 -24.97 -24.76 -1.27
CA GLU A 434 -24.56 -26.10 -0.84
C GLU A 434 -24.43 -26.23 0.68
N SER A 435 -23.93 -25.17 1.35
CA SER A 435 -23.62 -25.20 2.78
C SER A 435 -24.82 -24.93 3.71
N GLY A 436 -25.98 -24.56 3.18
CA GLY A 436 -27.15 -24.16 4.01
C GLY A 436 -26.96 -22.83 4.76
N ASP A 437 -25.82 -22.14 4.60
CA ASP A 437 -25.43 -20.90 5.31
C ASP A 437 -26.18 -19.64 4.81
N ARG A 438 -27.15 -19.78 3.91
CA ARG A 438 -27.99 -18.67 3.42
C ARG A 438 -28.62 -17.84 4.54
N ALA A 439 -28.94 -18.49 5.66
CA ALA A 439 -29.56 -17.86 6.82
C ALA A 439 -28.63 -16.83 7.49
N ARG A 440 -27.28 -17.00 7.42
CA ARG A 440 -26.34 -16.11 8.09
C ARG A 440 -26.04 -14.83 7.32
N VAL A 441 -26.19 -14.85 6.00
CA VAL A 441 -25.91 -13.68 5.13
C VAL A 441 -27.09 -12.71 5.10
N GLY A 442 -28.32 -13.20 5.36
CA GLY A 442 -29.55 -12.42 5.31
C GLY A 442 -30.18 -12.04 6.66
N GLN A 443 -29.77 -12.64 7.79
CA GLN A 443 -30.51 -12.57 9.07
C GLN A 443 -29.85 -11.75 10.19
N ARG A 444 -28.71 -11.08 9.96
CA ARG A 444 -28.16 -10.16 10.94
C ARG A 444 -28.16 -8.74 10.36
N GLY A 445 -29.34 -8.16 10.28
CA GLY A 445 -29.62 -6.75 10.27
C GLY A 445 -30.16 -6.35 11.62
#